data_8d1e38c8497c696988b870cba2ffc7ec
#
_entry.id   8d1e38c8497c696988b870cba2ffc7ec
#
_cell.length_a   1.000
_cell.length_b   1.000
_cell.length_c   1.000
_cell.angle_alpha   90.00
_cell.angle_beta   90.00
_cell.angle_gamma   90.00
#
_symmetry.space_group_name_H-M   'P 1'
#
loop_
_entity.id
_entity.type
_entity.pdbx_description
1 polymer ?
#
loop_
_entity_poly.entity_id
_entity_poly.type
_entity_poly.pdbx_seq_one_letter_code
_entity_poly.pdbx_strand_id
1 'polypeptide(L)'
;AWLFGETTTEVWYNAAGGSGFPLARIQGASIQVGIASSYAWAQMDNTIIWLGNDGIVYRANGYVPQRVSNHAVENWIVEDVTLGSAIAYSYKHKGHQFFVLTFTDGNSTWAFDVATGKWHERPGWVNGEFSRHRSNCYARFNGLHVVGDYENGNLYSLSHDAYADNDAHQRWVRTRRALPPGNNDLKRQTHHSLP
;
A
#
# COMPACT_ATOMS: atom_id res chain seq x y z
N ALA A 1 -8.30 -16.29 -12.81
CA ALA A 1 -8.33 -16.14 -11.35
C ALA A 1 -6.92 -16.27 -10.78
N TRP A 2 -6.65 -15.57 -9.70
CA TRP A 2 -5.43 -15.71 -8.90
C TRP A 2 -5.82 -16.37 -7.59
N LEU A 3 -5.16 -17.47 -7.25
CA LEU A 3 -5.37 -18.21 -6.01
C LEU A 3 -4.11 -18.08 -5.15
N PHE A 4 -4.23 -17.30 -4.08
CA PHE A 4 -3.16 -17.06 -3.13
C PHE A 4 -3.21 -18.12 -2.03
N GLY A 5 -2.13 -18.85 -1.85
CA GLY A 5 -1.88 -19.70 -0.70
C GLY A 5 -0.92 -19.04 0.29
N GLU A 6 -0.56 -19.76 1.34
CA GLU A 6 0.37 -19.28 2.37
C GLU A 6 1.81 -19.09 1.82
N THR A 7 2.26 -19.96 0.93
CA THR A 7 3.64 -19.96 0.40
C THR A 7 3.73 -19.89 -1.11
N THR A 8 2.61 -20.10 -1.81
CA THR A 8 2.59 -20.14 -3.28
C THR A 8 1.34 -19.43 -3.81
N THR A 9 1.43 -18.95 -5.03
CA THR A 9 0.29 -18.38 -5.77
C THR A 9 0.15 -19.08 -7.11
N GLU A 10 -1.07 -19.44 -7.45
CA GLU A 10 -1.42 -20.07 -8.72
C GLU A 10 -2.33 -19.20 -9.56
N VAL A 11 -2.17 -19.26 -10.87
CA VAL A 11 -3.04 -18.56 -11.81
C VAL A 11 -3.88 -19.56 -12.59
N TRP A 12 -5.19 -19.32 -12.58
CA TRP A 12 -6.19 -20.20 -13.19
C TRP A 12 -6.99 -19.43 -14.24
N TYR A 13 -7.39 -20.11 -15.30
CA TYR A 13 -8.23 -19.55 -16.35
C TYR A 13 -9.57 -20.30 -16.44
N ASN A 14 -10.55 -19.69 -17.07
CA ASN A 14 -11.81 -20.35 -17.38
C ASN A 14 -11.60 -21.29 -18.58
N ALA A 15 -11.59 -22.58 -18.31
CA ALA A 15 -11.42 -23.61 -19.34
C ALA A 15 -12.69 -23.90 -20.15
N ALA A 16 -13.82 -23.31 -19.78
CA ALA A 16 -15.12 -23.25 -20.47
C ALA A 16 -15.46 -24.48 -21.35
N GLY A 17 -15.47 -25.69 -20.78
CA GLY A 17 -15.85 -26.80 -21.62
C GLY A 17 -15.99 -28.11 -20.90
N GLY A 18 -17.16 -28.66 -20.90
CA GLY A 18 -17.43 -30.02 -20.46
C GLY A 18 -18.03 -30.13 -19.06
N SER A 19 -18.36 -31.35 -18.68
CA SER A 19 -19.05 -31.72 -17.43
C SER A 19 -18.13 -31.70 -16.18
N GLY A 20 -17.09 -30.91 -16.17
CA GLY A 20 -16.11 -30.83 -15.09
C GLY A 20 -16.00 -29.48 -14.41
N PHE A 21 -14.98 -29.32 -13.57
CA PHE A 21 -14.65 -28.05 -12.91
C PHE A 21 -14.25 -27.01 -13.96
N PRO A 22 -14.89 -25.81 -13.96
CA PRO A 22 -14.76 -24.85 -15.07
C PRO A 22 -13.44 -24.11 -15.11
N LEU A 23 -12.61 -24.23 -14.08
CA LEU A 23 -11.31 -23.57 -14.01
C LEU A 23 -10.18 -24.57 -14.19
N ALA A 24 -9.13 -24.17 -14.91
CA ALA A 24 -7.92 -24.93 -15.05
C ALA A 24 -6.66 -24.07 -14.74
N ARG A 25 -5.66 -24.69 -14.17
CA ARG A 25 -4.41 -24.00 -13.85
C ARG A 25 -3.63 -23.68 -15.13
N ILE A 26 -3.09 -22.50 -15.20
CA ILE A 26 -2.13 -22.15 -16.26
C ILE A 26 -0.80 -22.85 -15.96
N GLN A 27 -0.37 -23.74 -16.88
CA GLN A 27 0.87 -24.44 -16.74
C GLN A 27 2.06 -23.46 -16.77
N GLY A 28 2.99 -23.62 -15.82
CA GLY A 28 4.13 -22.71 -15.68
C GLY A 28 3.86 -21.38 -14.97
N ALA A 29 2.61 -21.10 -14.57
CA ALA A 29 2.25 -19.90 -13.84
C ALA A 29 2.11 -20.15 -12.32
N SER A 30 3.04 -20.93 -11.75
CA SER A 30 3.15 -21.13 -10.30
C SER A 30 4.21 -20.20 -9.75
N ILE A 31 3.82 -19.37 -8.82
CA ILE A 31 4.66 -18.36 -8.17
C ILE A 31 5.00 -18.87 -6.77
N GLN A 32 6.30 -18.91 -6.44
CA GLN A 32 6.81 -19.39 -5.14
C GLN A 32 6.77 -18.29 -4.07
N VAL A 33 5.72 -17.50 -4.10
CA VAL A 33 5.40 -16.47 -3.11
C VAL A 33 3.91 -16.55 -2.83
N GLY A 34 3.56 -16.71 -1.57
CA GLY A 34 2.18 -16.68 -1.11
C GLY A 34 1.73 -15.27 -0.72
N ILE A 35 0.65 -15.21 0.04
CA ILE A 35 0.13 -13.94 0.56
C ILE A 35 0.22 -13.90 2.09
N ALA A 36 0.58 -12.75 2.62
CA ALA A 36 0.72 -12.53 4.07
C ALA A 36 -0.62 -12.52 4.81
N SER A 37 -1.65 -11.97 4.19
CA SER A 37 -3.02 -11.87 4.73
C SER A 37 -4.03 -11.94 3.59
N SER A 38 -5.19 -12.51 3.85
CA SER A 38 -6.29 -12.60 2.86
C SER A 38 -6.75 -11.25 2.32
N TYR A 39 -6.46 -10.16 3.01
CA TYR A 39 -6.84 -8.80 2.64
C TYR A 39 -5.65 -7.93 2.20
N ALA A 40 -4.44 -8.48 2.14
CA ALA A 40 -3.22 -7.73 1.82
C ALA A 40 -2.94 -7.66 0.31
N TRP A 41 -3.96 -7.48 -0.51
CA TRP A 41 -3.83 -7.36 -1.96
C TRP A 41 -4.82 -6.35 -2.54
N ALA A 42 -4.51 -5.83 -3.72
CA ALA A 42 -5.44 -5.01 -4.49
C ALA A 42 -5.19 -5.17 -6.00
N GLN A 43 -6.26 -5.00 -6.77
CA GLN A 43 -6.15 -4.88 -8.22
C GLN A 43 -5.89 -3.43 -8.59
N MET A 44 -4.87 -3.18 -9.39
CA MET A 44 -4.55 -1.85 -9.90
C MET A 44 -3.73 -1.95 -11.19
N ASP A 45 -3.82 -0.93 -12.03
CA ASP A 45 -3.02 -0.80 -13.26
C ASP A 45 -3.05 -2.08 -14.12
N ASN A 46 -4.26 -2.64 -14.28
CA ASN A 46 -4.54 -3.88 -15.00
C ASN A 46 -3.75 -5.11 -14.50
N THR A 47 -3.31 -5.08 -13.27
CA THR A 47 -2.57 -6.18 -12.62
C THR A 47 -2.94 -6.29 -11.15
N ILE A 48 -2.25 -7.17 -10.42
CA ILE A 48 -2.43 -7.39 -8.99
C ILE A 48 -1.15 -6.97 -8.26
N ILE A 49 -1.32 -6.35 -7.11
CA ILE A 49 -0.27 -6.05 -6.15
C ILE A 49 -0.64 -6.65 -4.80
N TRP A 50 0.32 -7.26 -4.10
CA TRP A 50 0.06 -7.94 -2.83
C TRP A 50 1.29 -7.93 -1.91
N LEU A 51 1.05 -8.09 -0.62
CA LEU A 51 2.10 -8.35 0.36
C LEU A 51 2.37 -9.85 0.39
N GLY A 52 3.59 -10.24 0.09
CA GLY A 52 4.05 -11.62 0.18
C GLY A 52 4.19 -12.13 1.62
N ASN A 53 4.15 -13.45 1.77
CA ASN A 53 4.38 -14.12 3.05
C ASN A 53 5.80 -13.90 3.63
N ASP A 54 6.70 -13.38 2.81
CA ASP A 54 8.08 -13.03 3.15
C ASP A 54 8.25 -11.54 3.57
N GLY A 55 7.15 -10.78 3.68
CA GLY A 55 7.18 -9.35 4.04
C GLY A 55 7.57 -8.42 2.89
N ILE A 56 7.67 -8.92 1.68
CA ILE A 56 7.99 -8.16 0.48
C ILE A 56 6.69 -7.83 -0.27
N VAL A 57 6.56 -6.62 -0.78
CA VAL A 57 5.41 -6.27 -1.63
C VAL A 57 5.75 -6.53 -3.09
N TYR A 58 4.88 -7.29 -3.74
CA TYR A 58 5.02 -7.70 -5.12
C TYR A 58 3.92 -7.12 -6.00
N ARG A 59 4.29 -6.85 -7.24
CA ARG A 59 3.37 -6.56 -8.34
C ARG A 59 3.52 -7.65 -9.40
N ALA A 60 2.42 -8.15 -9.93
CA ALA A 60 2.49 -9.09 -11.04
C ALA A 60 2.87 -8.38 -12.35
N ASN A 61 3.89 -8.89 -13.02
CA ASN A 61 4.23 -8.56 -14.40
C ASN A 61 3.99 -9.82 -15.25
N GLY A 62 2.81 -9.88 -15.89
CA GLY A 62 2.30 -11.17 -16.38
C GLY A 62 2.10 -12.13 -15.21
N TYR A 63 2.85 -13.24 -15.19
CA TYR A 63 2.84 -14.24 -14.11
C TYR A 63 4.12 -14.24 -13.28
N VAL A 64 4.93 -13.20 -13.39
CA VAL A 64 6.18 -13.06 -12.65
C VAL A 64 6.00 -12.02 -11.53
N PRO A 65 6.31 -12.35 -10.27
CA PRO A 65 6.27 -11.40 -9.17
C PRO A 65 7.44 -10.43 -9.30
N GLN A 66 7.15 -9.15 -9.40
CA GLN A 66 8.13 -8.08 -9.39
C GLN A 66 8.09 -7.37 -8.04
N ARG A 67 9.22 -7.36 -7.33
CA ARG A 67 9.37 -6.64 -6.07
C ARG A 67 9.21 -5.13 -6.29
N VAL A 68 8.34 -4.50 -5.51
CA VAL A 68 8.08 -3.05 -5.54
C VAL A 68 8.32 -2.36 -4.21
N SER A 69 8.47 -3.11 -3.12
CA SER A 69 8.93 -2.59 -1.84
C SER A 69 10.42 -2.28 -1.86
N ASN A 70 10.84 -1.39 -1.00
CA ASN A 70 12.25 -1.06 -0.77
C ASN A 70 12.68 -1.49 0.63
N HIS A 71 13.98 -1.54 0.87
CA HIS A 71 14.54 -2.00 2.15
C HIS A 71 14.01 -1.25 3.37
N ALA A 72 13.72 0.05 3.27
CA ALA A 72 13.22 0.80 4.41
C ALA A 72 11.83 0.34 4.83
N VAL A 73 10.94 0.11 3.87
CA VAL A 73 9.59 -0.41 4.12
C VAL A 73 9.65 -1.86 4.62
N GLU A 74 10.50 -2.69 4.01
CA GLU A 74 10.63 -4.10 4.38
C GLU A 74 11.21 -4.30 5.78
N ASN A 75 12.25 -3.55 6.14
CA ASN A 75 12.80 -3.60 7.49
C ASN A 75 11.75 -3.20 8.53
N TRP A 76 10.99 -2.14 8.26
CA TRP A 76 9.91 -1.74 9.14
C TRP A 76 8.84 -2.86 9.25
N ILE A 77 8.45 -3.49 8.14
CA ILE A 77 7.48 -4.60 8.13
C ILE A 77 7.97 -5.78 8.98
N VAL A 78 9.24 -6.13 8.88
CA VAL A 78 9.81 -7.29 9.59
C VAL A 78 9.99 -7.02 11.08
N GLU A 79 10.33 -5.80 11.45
CA GLU A 79 10.66 -5.43 12.84
C GLU A 79 9.43 -5.08 13.67
N ASP A 80 8.41 -4.47 13.07
CA ASP A 80 7.36 -3.76 13.81
C ASP A 80 5.97 -4.40 13.74
N VAL A 81 5.71 -5.36 12.82
CA VAL A 81 4.33 -5.81 12.58
C VAL A 81 4.17 -7.33 12.39
N THR A 82 2.97 -7.80 12.69
CA THR A 82 2.51 -9.13 12.29
C THR A 82 1.95 -9.08 10.85
N LEU A 83 2.55 -9.83 9.93
CA LEU A 83 2.16 -9.82 8.52
C LEU A 83 0.68 -10.15 8.30
N GLY A 84 0.11 -11.01 9.12
CA GLY A 84 -1.32 -11.40 9.07
C GLY A 84 -2.29 -10.27 9.40
N SER A 85 -1.82 -9.16 10.01
CA SER A 85 -2.64 -7.98 10.33
C SER A 85 -2.86 -7.05 9.12
N ALA A 86 -2.18 -7.31 8.01
CA ALA A 86 -2.18 -6.44 6.85
C ALA A 86 -3.51 -6.43 6.09
N ILE A 87 -3.97 -5.25 5.76
CA ILE A 87 -5.09 -4.99 4.84
C ILE A 87 -4.66 -4.03 3.75
N ALA A 88 -5.23 -4.13 2.56
CA ALA A 88 -4.86 -3.27 1.46
C ALA A 88 -6.07 -2.86 0.60
N TYR A 89 -5.93 -1.73 -0.05
CA TYR A 89 -6.81 -1.29 -1.12
C TYR A 89 -6.04 -0.46 -2.15
N SER A 90 -6.64 -0.20 -3.29
CA SER A 90 -6.06 0.67 -4.32
C SER A 90 -7.06 1.72 -4.78
N TYR A 91 -6.56 2.86 -5.21
CA TYR A 91 -7.37 3.90 -5.83
C TYR A 91 -6.57 4.72 -6.83
N LYS A 92 -7.29 5.38 -7.74
CA LYS A 92 -6.71 6.29 -8.75
C LYS A 92 -7.16 7.71 -8.46
N HIS A 93 -6.22 8.64 -8.45
CA HIS A 93 -6.53 10.05 -8.27
C HIS A 93 -5.56 10.95 -9.04
N LYS A 94 -6.08 11.88 -9.84
CA LYS A 94 -5.30 12.87 -10.62
C LYS A 94 -4.10 12.28 -11.37
N GLY A 95 -4.29 11.13 -12.04
CA GLY A 95 -3.23 10.47 -12.82
C GLY A 95 -2.31 9.55 -12.03
N HIS A 96 -2.36 9.57 -10.71
CA HIS A 96 -1.64 8.65 -9.83
C HIS A 96 -2.48 7.42 -9.49
N GLN A 97 -1.81 6.30 -9.25
CA GLN A 97 -2.41 5.09 -8.72
C GLN A 97 -1.70 4.70 -7.44
N PHE A 98 -2.48 4.58 -6.38
CA PHE A 98 -1.97 4.27 -5.06
C PHE A 98 -2.38 2.87 -4.63
N PHE A 99 -1.43 2.10 -4.16
CA PHE A 99 -1.64 0.91 -3.35
C PHE A 99 -1.44 1.31 -1.90
N VAL A 100 -2.48 1.19 -1.10
CA VAL A 100 -2.45 1.52 0.32
C VAL A 100 -2.41 0.24 1.12
N LEU A 101 -1.42 0.11 1.97
CA LEU A 101 -1.17 -1.05 2.82
C LEU A 101 -1.16 -0.60 4.28
N THR A 102 -2.09 -1.13 5.06
CA THR A 102 -2.23 -0.81 6.47
C THR A 102 -1.95 -2.05 7.32
N PHE A 103 -1.15 -1.88 8.35
CA PHE A 103 -0.90 -2.88 9.39
C PHE A 103 -1.66 -2.49 10.64
N THR A 104 -2.64 -3.32 11.01
CA THR A 104 -3.58 -2.97 12.08
C THR A 104 -2.97 -3.09 13.47
N ASP A 105 -2.04 -4.00 13.68
CA ASP A 105 -1.29 -4.19 14.93
C ASP A 105 -0.10 -3.21 15.06
N GLY A 106 0.59 -2.92 13.96
CA GLY A 106 1.65 -1.91 13.89
C GLY A 106 1.15 -0.48 13.80
N ASN A 107 -0.16 -0.27 13.83
CA ASN A 107 -0.83 1.04 13.83
C ASN A 107 -0.29 2.01 12.75
N SER A 108 0.04 1.51 11.56
CA SER A 108 0.63 2.31 10.49
C SER A 108 0.02 2.04 9.13
N THR A 109 0.16 3.00 8.22
CA THR A 109 -0.31 2.91 6.84
C THR A 109 0.75 3.42 5.88
N TRP A 110 1.05 2.61 4.88
CA TRP A 110 1.98 2.92 3.80
C TRP A 110 1.25 3.05 2.47
N ALA A 111 1.72 3.93 1.62
CA ALA A 111 1.19 4.07 0.27
C ALA A 111 2.31 3.98 -0.77
N PHE A 112 2.10 3.15 -1.77
CA PHE A 112 2.94 3.05 -2.95
C PHE A 112 2.27 3.77 -4.12
N ASP A 113 2.96 4.73 -4.70
CA ASP A 113 2.52 5.44 -5.90
C ASP A 113 3.18 4.79 -7.12
N VAL A 114 2.38 4.17 -7.97
CA VAL A 114 2.86 3.50 -9.19
C VAL A 114 3.49 4.48 -10.17
N ALA A 115 2.96 5.70 -10.26
CA ALA A 115 3.46 6.69 -11.23
C ALA A 115 4.89 7.15 -10.91
N THR A 116 5.24 7.24 -9.63
CA THR A 116 6.56 7.68 -9.18
C THR A 116 7.47 6.56 -8.74
N GLY A 117 6.92 5.36 -8.52
CA GLY A 117 7.64 4.21 -7.95
C GLY A 117 8.07 4.43 -6.50
N LYS A 118 7.44 5.35 -5.76
CA LYS A 118 7.85 5.72 -4.41
C LYS A 118 6.86 5.27 -3.36
N TRP A 119 7.41 4.91 -2.21
CA TRP A 119 6.69 4.67 -0.98
C TRP A 119 6.67 5.92 -0.10
N HIS A 120 5.56 6.14 0.57
CA HIS A 120 5.43 7.15 1.61
C HIS A 120 4.49 6.63 2.69
N GLU A 121 4.75 7.03 3.92
CA GLU A 121 3.87 6.76 5.04
C GLU A 121 2.65 7.69 4.96
N ARG A 122 1.48 7.18 5.33
CA ARG A 122 0.21 7.90 5.44
C ARG A 122 -0.34 7.80 6.84
N PRO A 123 0.23 8.50 7.79
CA PRO A 123 -0.25 8.43 9.16
C PRO A 123 -1.55 9.22 9.34
N GLY A 124 -2.36 8.79 10.29
CA GLY A 124 -3.31 9.62 10.99
C GLY A 124 -2.62 10.38 12.13
N TRP A 125 -3.33 11.30 12.75
CA TRP A 125 -2.87 12.04 13.92
C TRP A 125 -3.96 12.03 14.98
N VAL A 126 -3.74 11.31 16.09
CA VAL A 126 -4.71 11.14 17.17
C VAL A 126 -4.01 11.38 18.51
N ASN A 127 -4.60 12.25 19.35
CA ASN A 127 -4.11 12.54 20.70
C ASN A 127 -2.62 12.94 20.79
N GLY A 128 -2.10 13.59 19.75
CA GLY A 128 -0.70 14.04 19.75
C GLY A 128 0.31 13.02 19.22
N GLU A 129 -0.15 11.86 18.75
CA GLU A 129 0.68 10.77 18.23
C GLU A 129 0.28 10.39 16.80
N PHE A 130 1.24 9.83 16.07
CA PHE A 130 0.96 9.23 14.78
C PHE A 130 0.27 7.89 14.96
N SER A 131 -0.72 7.65 14.11
CA SER A 131 -1.50 6.42 14.06
C SER A 131 -1.68 5.97 12.61
N ARG A 132 -2.26 4.81 12.40
CA ARG A 132 -2.67 4.38 11.05
C ARG A 132 -3.71 5.34 10.47
N HIS A 133 -3.76 5.43 9.15
CA HIS A 133 -4.79 6.19 8.47
C HIS A 133 -6.18 5.63 8.80
N ARG A 134 -7.19 6.50 8.92
CA ARG A 134 -8.57 6.08 9.29
C ARG A 134 -9.19 5.09 8.31
N SER A 135 -8.79 5.13 7.06
CA SER A 135 -9.37 4.26 6.04
C SER A 135 -9.07 2.78 6.26
N ASN A 136 -10.12 1.98 6.37
CA ASN A 136 -10.05 0.52 6.48
C ASN A 136 -10.40 -0.19 5.17
N CYS A 137 -11.27 0.41 4.38
CA CYS A 137 -11.68 -0.08 3.06
C CYS A 137 -11.96 1.11 2.13
N TYR A 138 -12.04 0.82 0.84
CA TYR A 138 -12.23 1.82 -0.20
C TYR A 138 -13.27 1.38 -1.22
N ALA A 139 -14.08 2.33 -1.66
CA ALA A 139 -14.95 2.18 -2.82
C ALA A 139 -15.03 3.50 -3.61
N ARG A 140 -15.22 3.38 -4.93
CA ARG A 140 -15.60 4.54 -5.73
C ARG A 140 -17.11 4.57 -5.90
N PHE A 141 -17.74 5.62 -5.44
CA PHE A 141 -19.17 5.81 -5.51
C PHE A 141 -19.52 7.22 -5.99
N ASN A 142 -20.36 7.32 -7.01
CA ASN A 142 -20.83 8.59 -7.60
C ASN A 142 -19.70 9.61 -7.86
N GLY A 143 -18.56 9.14 -8.41
CA GLY A 143 -17.40 9.99 -8.70
C GLY A 143 -16.50 10.30 -7.48
N LEU A 144 -16.95 9.98 -6.28
CA LEU A 144 -16.21 10.19 -5.03
C LEU A 144 -15.34 9.00 -4.68
N HIS A 145 -14.24 9.26 -4.03
CA HIS A 145 -13.40 8.26 -3.37
C HIS A 145 -13.87 8.10 -1.93
N VAL A 146 -14.59 7.04 -1.63
CA VAL A 146 -15.18 6.80 -0.32
C VAL A 146 -14.37 5.78 0.45
N VAL A 147 -14.09 6.05 1.71
CA VAL A 147 -13.40 5.14 2.63
C VAL A 147 -14.23 4.95 3.90
N GLY A 148 -14.18 3.73 4.44
CA GLY A 148 -14.78 3.41 5.74
C GLY A 148 -13.77 3.61 6.86
N ASP A 149 -14.26 4.09 8.00
CA ASP A 149 -13.46 4.25 9.22
C ASP A 149 -13.26 2.90 9.91
N TYR A 150 -12.12 2.70 10.56
CA TYR A 150 -11.84 1.50 11.33
C TYR A 150 -12.35 1.57 12.78
N GLU A 151 -12.61 2.78 13.30
CA GLU A 151 -13.06 2.99 14.68
C GLU A 151 -14.57 3.05 14.82
N ASN A 152 -15.26 3.50 13.76
CA ASN A 152 -16.69 3.77 13.80
C ASN A 152 -17.34 3.43 12.44
N GLY A 153 -18.64 3.60 12.33
CA GLY A 153 -19.40 3.35 11.10
C GLY A 153 -19.41 4.50 10.09
N ASN A 154 -18.58 5.49 10.25
CA ASN A 154 -18.57 6.66 9.37
C ASN A 154 -17.92 6.36 8.01
N LEU A 155 -18.42 7.03 6.99
CA LEU A 155 -17.83 7.04 5.66
C LEU A 155 -17.28 8.43 5.37
N TYR A 156 -16.06 8.48 4.83
CA TYR A 156 -15.39 9.73 4.46
C TYR A 156 -15.10 9.78 2.97
N SER A 157 -15.08 10.98 2.42
CA SER A 157 -14.57 11.22 1.08
C SER A 157 -13.09 11.58 1.16
N LEU A 158 -12.23 10.84 0.45
CA LEU A 158 -10.84 11.23 0.25
C LEU A 158 -10.78 12.41 -0.71
N SER A 159 -10.32 13.56 -0.24
CA SER A 159 -10.18 14.78 -1.02
C SER A 159 -8.81 15.41 -0.79
N HIS A 160 -8.22 15.99 -1.83
CA HIS A 160 -7.01 16.80 -1.69
C HIS A 160 -7.31 18.23 -1.21
N ASP A 161 -8.57 18.62 -1.22
CA ASP A 161 -9.02 19.95 -0.80
C ASP A 161 -9.45 19.95 0.68
N ALA A 162 -9.35 18.80 1.36
CA ALA A 162 -9.56 18.65 2.79
C ALA A 162 -8.21 18.66 3.52
N TYR A 163 -8.07 19.57 4.48
CA TYR A 163 -6.85 19.75 5.28
C TYR A 163 -7.04 19.32 6.74
N ALA A 164 -8.16 18.68 7.03
CA ALA A 164 -8.49 18.11 8.31
C ALA A 164 -8.92 16.65 8.12
N ASP A 165 -8.69 15.83 9.12
CA ASP A 165 -9.13 14.45 9.20
C ASP A 165 -10.26 14.37 10.24
N ASN A 166 -11.50 14.24 9.78
CA ASN A 166 -12.69 14.26 10.65
C ASN A 166 -12.71 15.47 11.61
N ASP A 167 -12.52 16.68 11.07
CA ASP A 167 -12.41 17.96 11.80
C ASP A 167 -11.20 18.07 12.76
N ALA A 168 -10.36 17.05 12.85
CA ALA A 168 -9.11 17.08 13.60
C ALA A 168 -7.95 17.61 12.73
N HIS A 169 -7.00 18.26 13.38
CA HIS A 169 -5.79 18.71 12.68
C HIS A 169 -4.99 17.54 12.13
N GLN A 170 -4.60 17.65 10.85
CA GLN A 170 -3.60 16.77 10.26
C GLN A 170 -2.20 17.32 10.53
N ARG A 171 -1.32 16.50 11.08
CA ARG A 171 0.10 16.84 11.18
C ARG A 171 0.83 16.47 9.90
N TRP A 172 1.45 17.46 9.27
CA TRP A 172 2.28 17.27 8.08
C TRP A 172 3.74 17.25 8.49
N VAL A 173 4.44 16.16 8.15
CA VAL A 173 5.87 16.04 8.38
C VAL A 173 6.55 15.76 7.05
N ARG A 174 7.58 16.52 6.74
CA ARG A 174 8.42 16.30 5.58
C ARG A 174 9.87 16.21 6.01
N THR A 175 10.39 14.99 6.01
CA THR A 175 11.80 14.74 6.27
C THR A 175 12.57 14.73 4.95
N ARG A 176 13.64 15.49 4.89
CA ARG A 176 14.58 15.48 3.76
C ARG A 176 15.94 15.00 4.25
N ARG A 177 16.62 14.26 3.38
CA ARG A 177 18.04 14.02 3.59
C ARG A 177 18.77 15.35 3.67
N ALA A 178 19.71 15.50 4.61
CA ALA A 178 20.59 16.64 4.64
C ALA A 178 21.26 16.77 3.26
N LEU A 179 21.14 17.95 2.65
CA LEU A 179 21.86 18.22 1.40
C LEU A 179 23.34 18.29 1.77
N PRO A 180 24.20 17.45 1.18
CA PRO A 180 25.61 17.62 1.37
C PRO A 180 25.99 19.04 0.90
N PRO A 181 26.76 19.79 1.65
CA PRO A 181 27.37 21.00 1.13
C PRO A 181 28.18 20.59 -0.11
N GLY A 182 27.98 21.24 -1.25
CA GLY A 182 28.64 20.89 -2.51
C GLY A 182 30.06 20.32 -2.33
N ASN A 183 31.05 20.53 -3.15
CA ASN A 183 32.36 19.91 -3.06
C ASN A 183 33.17 20.17 -1.76
N ASN A 184 32.57 20.62 -0.67
CA ASN A 184 33.21 20.91 0.61
C ASN A 184 32.40 20.34 1.78
N ASP A 185 32.52 19.06 2.02
CA ASP A 185 31.77 18.30 3.01
C ASP A 185 31.96 18.71 4.48
N LEU A 186 32.85 19.61 4.78
CA LEU A 186 33.18 20.04 6.16
C LEU A 186 32.84 21.50 6.47
N LYS A 187 32.21 22.24 5.57
CA LYS A 187 31.85 23.65 5.80
C LYS A 187 30.47 23.75 6.46
N ARG A 188 30.39 24.55 7.52
CA ARG A 188 29.14 24.94 8.18
C ARG A 188 28.23 25.67 7.19
N GLN A 189 27.02 25.16 6.98
CA GLN A 189 25.99 25.87 6.22
C GLN A 189 25.03 26.56 7.17
N THR A 190 24.76 27.83 6.89
CA THR A 190 23.70 28.58 7.58
C THR A 190 22.49 28.66 6.67
N HIS A 191 21.37 28.09 7.12
CA HIS A 191 20.12 28.22 6.43
C HIS A 191 19.37 29.39 7.05
N HIS A 192 19.04 30.40 6.25
CA HIS A 192 18.10 31.42 6.66
C HIS A 192 16.69 30.82 6.60
N SER A 193 15.89 31.01 7.63
CA SER A 193 14.47 30.69 7.61
C SER A 193 13.82 31.45 6.47
N LEU A 194 13.06 30.77 5.65
CA LEU A 194 12.15 31.43 4.70
C LEU A 194 11.09 32.19 5.48
N PRO A 195 10.72 33.40 5.04
CA PRO A 195 9.70 34.21 5.66
C PRO A 195 8.33 33.55 5.65
#